data_b39e0f0053c77b7c986c690e98a5b143
#
_entry.id   b39e0f0053c77b7c986c690e98a5b143
#
_cell.length_a   1.000
_cell.length_b   1.000
_cell.length_c   1.000
_cell.angle_alpha   90.00
_cell.angle_beta   90.00
_cell.angle_gamma   90.00
#
_symmetry.space_group_name_H-M   'P 1'
#
loop_
_entity.id
_entity.type
_entity.pdbx_description
1 polymer ?
#
loop_
_entity_poly.entity_id
_entity_poly.type
_entity_poly.pdbx_seq_one_letter_code
_entity_poly.pdbx_strand_id
1 'polypeptide(L)'
;MRILLFLLSFLAAASSNHNGHERKFPSKVTTLKAVPVVMWHGMGDCCCNPLSMGYIKGIIEDNVEGIYVKSLMLGENLASDTERGFLANMNELVENACEQIRNDSLLQLGYNAIGFSQGGQFMRAVAQRCPNPPMRNLISVGGQQQGVFGLPYCPGDTRLCNLIRKFLDMGAYNHYVQNTVVQAQYWHDPLHEDEYRKKSIFLADINNERDINPEYKKNLLNLKNLLLIKFKGDNMVVPKESSWFGFYKEGDLDTILPMNETRLYQEDRIGLRKLDETGRLHFLAVEGDHLKIDKETFIKEVIEKFLK
;
A
#
# COMPACT_ATOMS: atom_id res chain seq x y z
N MET A 1 -53.82 -49.96 10.85
CA MET A 1 -55.18 -49.49 10.49
C MET A 1 -54.94 -48.32 9.55
N ARG A 2 -54.83 -48.63 8.25
CA ARG A 2 -55.77 -48.28 7.16
C ARG A 2 -56.39 -46.90 7.39
N ILE A 3 -56.13 -45.86 6.53
CA ILE A 3 -56.85 -45.72 5.25
C ILE A 3 -56.01 -44.83 4.30
N LEU A 4 -55.92 -45.33 3.10
CA LEU A 4 -55.55 -44.73 1.83
C LEU A 4 -56.73 -43.90 1.30
N LEU A 5 -56.51 -42.70 0.69
CA LEU A 5 -57.46 -42.19 -0.32
C LEU A 5 -56.75 -41.32 -1.33
N PHE A 6 -56.89 -41.71 -2.57
CA PHE A 6 -56.60 -41.08 -3.84
C PHE A 6 -57.52 -39.88 -4.10
N LEU A 7 -57.05 -38.94 -4.95
CA LEU A 7 -57.80 -38.40 -6.11
C LEU A 7 -56.99 -37.22 -6.74
N LEU A 8 -56.38 -37.45 -7.90
CA LEU A 8 -56.79 -37.04 -9.26
C LEU A 8 -56.64 -35.58 -9.61
N SER A 9 -55.64 -35.32 -10.40
CA SER A 9 -55.49 -34.56 -11.65
C SER A 9 -56.50 -33.47 -12.01
N PHE A 10 -55.98 -32.26 -12.26
CA PHE A 10 -56.42 -31.37 -13.37
C PHE A 10 -55.21 -30.65 -13.97
N LEU A 11 -54.88 -31.04 -15.20
CA LEU A 11 -54.05 -30.24 -16.12
C LEU A 11 -54.90 -29.04 -16.63
N ALA A 12 -54.39 -27.82 -16.39
CA ALA A 12 -54.82 -26.66 -17.14
C ALA A 12 -53.56 -26.04 -17.77
N ALA A 13 -53.42 -26.22 -19.07
CA ALA A 13 -52.44 -25.54 -19.88
C ALA A 13 -52.78 -24.08 -19.96
N ALA A 14 -52.00 -23.22 -19.30
CA ALA A 14 -52.03 -21.79 -19.53
C ALA A 14 -50.80 -21.40 -20.36
N SER A 15 -51.04 -21.19 -21.64
CA SER A 15 -50.07 -20.59 -22.58
C SER A 15 -49.91 -19.12 -22.18
N SER A 16 -48.81 -18.78 -21.48
CA SER A 16 -48.44 -17.38 -21.26
C SER A 16 -47.31 -16.99 -22.22
N ASN A 17 -47.66 -16.16 -23.19
CA ASN A 17 -46.71 -15.41 -24.00
C ASN A 17 -45.80 -14.58 -23.10
N HIS A 18 -44.57 -15.00 -22.87
CA HIS A 18 -43.54 -14.20 -22.28
C HIS A 18 -42.85 -13.40 -23.39
N ASN A 19 -43.36 -12.20 -23.66
CA ASN A 19 -42.59 -11.15 -24.32
C ASN A 19 -41.46 -10.77 -23.36
N GLY A 20 -40.29 -11.42 -23.51
CA GLY A 20 -39.06 -11.08 -22.84
C GLY A 20 -38.58 -9.71 -23.29
N HIS A 21 -38.94 -8.65 -22.53
CA HIS A 21 -38.21 -7.40 -22.62
C HIS A 21 -36.84 -7.63 -21.96
N GLU A 22 -35.87 -8.02 -22.80
CA GLU A 22 -34.44 -7.88 -22.41
C GLU A 22 -34.20 -6.39 -22.12
N ARG A 23 -34.14 -6.06 -20.85
CA ARG A 23 -33.57 -4.77 -20.42
C ARG A 23 -32.07 -4.83 -20.76
N LYS A 24 -31.70 -4.32 -21.93
CA LYS A 24 -30.33 -3.94 -22.25
C LYS A 24 -29.92 -2.87 -21.25
N PHE A 25 -29.18 -3.25 -20.21
CA PHE A 25 -28.41 -2.31 -19.43
C PHE A 25 -27.37 -1.71 -20.37
N PRO A 26 -27.33 -0.39 -20.55
CA PRO A 26 -26.27 0.24 -21.31
C PRO A 26 -25.01 0.15 -20.44
N SER A 27 -24.17 -0.82 -20.69
CA SER A 27 -22.79 -0.78 -20.21
C SER A 27 -22.05 0.30 -21.00
N LYS A 28 -22.22 1.56 -20.62
CA LYS A 28 -21.24 2.57 -20.95
C LYS A 28 -19.99 2.21 -20.15
N VAL A 29 -19.11 1.41 -20.73
CA VAL A 29 -17.72 1.34 -20.29
C VAL A 29 -17.20 2.76 -20.48
N THR A 30 -17.06 3.49 -19.39
CA THR A 30 -16.42 4.80 -19.39
C THR A 30 -14.96 4.52 -19.70
N THR A 31 -14.57 4.69 -20.94
CA THR A 31 -13.16 4.57 -21.36
C THR A 31 -12.42 5.74 -20.76
N LEU A 32 -11.61 5.48 -19.75
CA LEU A 32 -10.68 6.46 -19.19
C LEU A 32 -9.64 6.80 -20.25
N LYS A 33 -9.30 8.09 -20.41
CA LYS A 33 -8.27 8.55 -21.35
C LYS A 33 -6.85 8.22 -20.86
N ALA A 34 -6.67 8.05 -19.53
CA ALA A 34 -5.41 7.74 -18.89
C ALA A 34 -5.57 6.61 -17.87
N VAL A 35 -4.46 5.96 -17.52
CA VAL A 35 -4.42 4.93 -16.48
C VAL A 35 -4.72 5.57 -15.12
N PRO A 36 -5.76 5.11 -14.39
CA PRO A 36 -6.12 5.69 -13.11
C PRO A 36 -5.00 5.58 -12.07
N VAL A 37 -5.08 6.43 -11.03
CA VAL A 37 -4.14 6.42 -9.91
C VAL A 37 -4.88 6.12 -8.61
N VAL A 38 -4.30 5.22 -7.81
CA VAL A 38 -4.69 4.96 -6.42
C VAL A 38 -3.61 5.50 -5.51
N MET A 39 -3.98 6.25 -4.47
CA MET A 39 -3.02 6.82 -3.52
C MET A 39 -3.37 6.44 -2.09
N TRP A 40 -2.35 6.32 -1.23
CA TRP A 40 -2.55 6.26 0.22
C TRP A 40 -1.52 7.11 0.95
N HIS A 41 -1.96 7.70 2.05
CA HIS A 41 -1.27 8.73 2.84
C HIS A 41 -0.24 8.18 3.82
N GLY A 42 0.52 9.08 4.43
CA GLY A 42 1.44 8.83 5.53
C GLY A 42 0.78 8.88 6.90
N MET A 43 1.59 8.66 7.93
CA MET A 43 1.19 8.75 9.33
C MET A 43 0.62 10.14 9.65
N GLY A 44 -0.55 10.20 10.27
CA GLY A 44 -1.17 11.45 10.73
C GLY A 44 -1.89 12.26 9.67
N ASP A 45 -1.97 11.76 8.43
CA ASP A 45 -2.71 12.37 7.34
C ASP A 45 -4.01 11.59 7.06
N CYS A 46 -4.79 12.02 6.07
CA CYS A 46 -6.01 11.34 5.61
C CYS A 46 -6.17 11.49 4.09
N CYS A 47 -7.08 10.72 3.51
CA CYS A 47 -7.35 10.66 2.06
C CYS A 47 -7.47 12.03 1.37
N CYS A 48 -8.03 12.99 2.06
CA CYS A 48 -8.71 14.12 1.43
C CYS A 48 -8.29 15.48 2.01
N ASN A 49 -7.20 15.51 2.80
CA ASN A 49 -6.63 16.75 3.34
C ASN A 49 -6.20 17.68 2.19
N PRO A 50 -6.79 18.89 2.07
CA PRO A 50 -6.54 19.79 0.95
C PRO A 50 -5.11 20.32 0.90
N LEU A 51 -4.33 20.22 1.99
CA LEU A 51 -2.95 20.67 2.07
C LEU A 51 -1.93 19.56 1.76
N SER A 52 -2.37 18.33 1.61
CA SER A 52 -1.53 17.15 1.34
C SER A 52 -2.11 16.28 0.24
N MET A 53 -2.86 15.21 0.59
CA MET A 53 -3.38 14.25 -0.37
C MET A 53 -4.34 14.86 -1.39
N GLY A 54 -5.19 15.81 -0.96
CA GLY A 54 -6.07 16.56 -1.86
C GLY A 54 -5.29 17.47 -2.81
N TYR A 55 -4.21 18.09 -2.33
CA TYR A 55 -3.32 18.91 -3.15
C TYR A 55 -2.59 18.06 -4.21
N ILE A 56 -2.03 16.92 -3.83
CA ILE A 56 -1.37 15.99 -4.76
C ILE A 56 -2.35 15.47 -5.81
N LYS A 57 -3.58 15.11 -5.39
CA LYS A 57 -4.65 14.73 -6.30
C LYS A 57 -4.89 15.81 -7.35
N GLY A 58 -5.06 17.08 -6.91
CA GLY A 58 -5.24 18.21 -7.82
C GLY A 58 -4.09 18.37 -8.80
N ILE A 59 -2.84 18.26 -8.35
CA ILE A 59 -1.67 18.33 -9.25
C ILE A 59 -1.75 17.23 -10.33
N ILE A 60 -2.11 16.00 -9.97
CA ILE A 60 -2.21 14.90 -10.94
C ILE A 60 -3.33 15.17 -11.94
N GLU A 61 -4.50 15.57 -11.47
CA GLU A 61 -5.68 15.85 -12.32
C GLU A 61 -5.45 17.03 -13.26
N ASP A 62 -4.73 18.07 -12.82
CA ASP A 62 -4.37 19.23 -13.63
C ASP A 62 -3.36 18.91 -14.76
N ASN A 63 -2.52 17.86 -14.58
CA ASN A 63 -1.43 17.55 -15.50
C ASN A 63 -1.69 16.34 -16.39
N VAL A 64 -2.76 15.55 -16.13
CA VAL A 64 -3.13 14.37 -16.92
C VAL A 64 -4.61 14.42 -17.25
N GLU A 65 -4.94 14.79 -18.50
CA GLU A 65 -6.31 14.97 -18.94
C GLU A 65 -7.18 13.71 -18.76
N GLY A 66 -8.27 13.83 -18.03
CA GLY A 66 -9.25 12.76 -17.85
C GLY A 66 -8.78 11.59 -16.99
N ILE A 67 -7.74 11.79 -16.20
CA ILE A 67 -7.29 10.79 -15.24
C ILE A 67 -8.28 10.67 -14.07
N TYR A 68 -8.48 9.45 -13.61
CA TYR A 68 -9.19 9.17 -12.37
C TYR A 68 -8.19 8.98 -11.24
N VAL A 69 -8.34 9.73 -10.15
CA VAL A 69 -7.49 9.63 -8.97
C VAL A 69 -8.31 9.26 -7.75
N LYS A 70 -8.07 8.06 -7.21
CA LYS A 70 -8.66 7.55 -5.99
C LYS A 70 -7.67 7.67 -4.84
N SER A 71 -7.93 8.57 -3.89
CA SER A 71 -7.25 8.56 -2.61
C SER A 71 -8.02 7.63 -1.66
N LEU A 72 -7.38 6.58 -1.18
CA LEU A 72 -8.02 5.59 -0.31
C LEU A 72 -8.35 6.20 1.05
N MET A 73 -9.59 6.05 1.48
CA MET A 73 -10.04 6.29 2.84
C MET A 73 -10.32 4.94 3.50
N LEU A 74 -9.54 4.59 4.50
CA LEU A 74 -9.64 3.31 5.20
C LEU A 74 -10.36 3.44 6.55
N GLY A 75 -10.74 4.67 6.93
CA GLY A 75 -11.63 5.00 8.03
C GLY A 75 -13.06 5.27 7.53
N GLU A 76 -14.00 5.37 8.47
CA GLU A 76 -15.40 5.74 8.17
C GLU A 76 -15.56 7.24 7.86
N ASN A 77 -14.62 8.04 8.33
CA ASN A 77 -14.55 9.49 8.13
C ASN A 77 -13.09 9.95 8.23
N LEU A 78 -12.82 11.23 7.96
CA LEU A 78 -11.47 11.79 7.96
C LEU A 78 -10.73 11.62 9.29
N ALA A 79 -11.43 11.77 10.41
CA ALA A 79 -10.81 11.62 11.74
C ALA A 79 -10.39 10.17 12.00
N SER A 80 -11.27 9.20 11.70
CA SER A 80 -10.94 7.79 11.84
C SER A 80 -9.94 7.31 10.79
N ASP A 81 -9.90 7.93 9.61
CA ASP A 81 -8.87 7.65 8.59
C ASP A 81 -7.49 8.07 9.08
N THR A 82 -7.39 9.27 9.68
CA THR A 82 -6.14 9.73 10.33
C THR A 82 -5.74 8.80 11.49
N GLU A 83 -6.69 8.42 12.36
CA GLU A 83 -6.43 7.54 13.50
C GLU A 83 -5.92 6.17 13.06
N ARG A 84 -6.49 5.60 11.99
CA ARG A 84 -6.06 4.32 11.44
C ARG A 84 -4.63 4.33 10.87
N GLY A 85 -4.09 5.48 10.55
CA GLY A 85 -2.66 5.66 10.25
C GLY A 85 -1.74 5.45 11.45
N PHE A 86 -2.30 5.35 12.67
CA PHE A 86 -1.59 5.13 13.92
C PHE A 86 -2.03 3.85 14.63
N LEU A 87 -3.34 3.65 14.74
CA LEU A 87 -3.96 2.59 15.54
C LEU A 87 -4.82 1.68 14.65
N ALA A 88 -4.19 0.66 14.09
CA ALA A 88 -4.83 -0.35 13.25
C ALA A 88 -3.94 -1.58 13.09
N ASN A 89 -4.50 -2.63 12.52
CA ASN A 89 -3.73 -3.74 11.96
C ASN A 89 -3.52 -3.49 10.45
N MET A 90 -2.26 -3.36 10.02
CA MET A 90 -1.91 -3.07 8.61
C MET A 90 -2.39 -4.17 7.65
N ASN A 91 -2.47 -5.41 8.11
CA ASN A 91 -2.96 -6.50 7.29
C ASN A 91 -4.45 -6.32 6.97
N GLU A 92 -5.26 -5.91 7.96
CA GLU A 92 -6.68 -5.61 7.77
C GLU A 92 -6.88 -4.36 6.88
N LEU A 93 -6.04 -3.34 7.06
CA LEU A 93 -6.07 -2.16 6.19
C LEU A 93 -5.75 -2.52 4.72
N VAL A 94 -4.76 -3.38 4.49
CA VAL A 94 -4.43 -3.87 3.13
C VAL A 94 -5.60 -4.64 2.53
N GLU A 95 -6.26 -5.52 3.30
CA GLU A 95 -7.42 -6.26 2.83
C GLU A 95 -8.56 -5.33 2.43
N ASN A 96 -8.87 -4.33 3.27
CA ASN A 96 -9.87 -3.30 2.97
C ASN A 96 -9.51 -2.50 1.71
N ALA A 97 -8.25 -2.08 1.56
CA ALA A 97 -7.79 -1.40 0.35
C ALA A 97 -7.97 -2.28 -0.90
N CYS A 98 -7.62 -3.56 -0.81
CA CYS A 98 -7.80 -4.53 -1.89
C CYS A 98 -9.27 -4.68 -2.29
N GLU A 99 -10.17 -4.71 -1.31
CA GLU A 99 -11.61 -4.77 -1.55
C GLU A 99 -12.11 -3.49 -2.23
N GLN A 100 -11.73 -2.32 -1.75
CA GLN A 100 -12.10 -1.05 -2.37
C GLN A 100 -11.60 -0.92 -3.82
N ILE A 101 -10.38 -1.39 -4.09
CA ILE A 101 -9.78 -1.38 -5.43
C ILE A 101 -10.49 -2.37 -6.35
N ARG A 102 -10.80 -3.56 -5.86
CA ARG A 102 -11.48 -4.62 -6.62
C ARG A 102 -12.91 -4.23 -6.99
N ASN A 103 -13.60 -3.52 -6.10
CA ASN A 103 -14.99 -3.10 -6.31
C ASN A 103 -15.14 -1.80 -7.13
N ASP A 104 -14.04 -1.12 -7.43
CA ASP A 104 -14.05 0.10 -8.22
C ASP A 104 -14.03 -0.21 -9.73
N SER A 105 -15.13 0.09 -10.42
CA SER A 105 -15.29 -0.20 -11.86
C SER A 105 -14.30 0.56 -12.75
N LEU A 106 -13.78 1.69 -12.29
CA LEU A 106 -12.80 2.50 -13.03
C LEU A 106 -11.37 1.95 -12.95
N LEU A 107 -11.11 1.03 -12.02
CA LEU A 107 -9.79 0.44 -11.82
C LEU A 107 -9.60 -0.92 -12.52
N GLN A 108 -10.66 -1.51 -13.10
CA GLN A 108 -10.66 -2.90 -13.58
C GLN A 108 -9.63 -3.20 -14.68
N LEU A 109 -9.23 -2.21 -15.46
CA LEU A 109 -8.20 -2.36 -16.51
C LEU A 109 -6.77 -2.12 -16.00
N GLY A 110 -6.61 -1.97 -14.69
CA GLY A 110 -5.35 -1.69 -14.00
C GLY A 110 -5.18 -0.22 -13.64
N TYR A 111 -4.23 0.04 -12.75
CA TYR A 111 -3.99 1.35 -12.16
C TYR A 111 -2.51 1.58 -11.84
N ASN A 112 -2.11 2.83 -11.65
CA ASN A 112 -0.86 3.22 -11.04
C ASN A 112 -1.09 3.47 -9.55
N ALA A 113 -0.09 3.25 -8.71
CA ALA A 113 -0.20 3.47 -7.27
C ALA A 113 0.88 4.46 -6.78
N ILE A 114 0.49 5.33 -5.84
CA ILE A 114 1.41 6.22 -5.14
C ILE A 114 1.18 6.08 -3.64
N GLY A 115 2.25 5.73 -2.91
CA GLY A 115 2.22 5.66 -1.45
C GLY A 115 3.17 6.66 -0.83
N PHE A 116 2.69 7.41 0.17
CA PHE A 116 3.47 8.43 0.86
C PHE A 116 3.89 7.93 2.24
N SER A 117 5.21 8.00 2.57
CA SER A 117 5.72 7.52 3.85
C SER A 117 5.30 6.06 4.10
N GLN A 118 4.64 5.74 5.22
CA GLN A 118 4.09 4.39 5.46
C GLN A 118 3.20 3.88 4.31
N GLY A 119 2.59 4.78 3.54
CA GLY A 119 1.82 4.43 2.35
C GLY A 119 2.65 3.75 1.27
N GLY A 120 3.96 4.00 1.20
CA GLY A 120 4.85 3.38 0.22
C GLY A 120 4.98 1.87 0.42
N GLN A 121 5.23 1.42 1.64
CA GLN A 121 5.27 -0.02 1.97
C GLN A 121 3.88 -0.66 1.96
N PHE A 122 2.84 0.11 2.34
CA PHE A 122 1.46 -0.33 2.28
C PHE A 122 1.02 -0.65 0.84
N MET A 123 1.24 0.28 -0.10
CA MET A 123 0.90 0.05 -1.51
C MET A 123 1.73 -1.07 -2.13
N ARG A 124 2.95 -1.31 -1.63
CA ARG A 124 3.72 -2.50 -2.00
C ARG A 124 3.05 -3.78 -1.50
N ALA A 125 2.54 -3.81 -0.28
CA ALA A 125 1.78 -4.94 0.24
C ALA A 125 0.49 -5.19 -0.59
N VAL A 126 -0.20 -4.13 -1.02
CA VAL A 126 -1.33 -4.23 -1.96
C VAL A 126 -0.89 -4.88 -3.27
N ALA A 127 0.24 -4.44 -3.87
CA ALA A 127 0.77 -5.05 -5.09
C ALA A 127 1.11 -6.54 -4.91
N GLN A 128 1.67 -6.92 -3.76
CA GLN A 128 2.05 -8.30 -3.46
C GLN A 128 0.86 -9.22 -3.20
N ARG A 129 -0.19 -8.73 -2.53
CA ARG A 129 -1.32 -9.54 -2.07
C ARG A 129 -2.54 -9.49 -2.98
N CYS A 130 -2.70 -8.43 -3.76
CA CYS A 130 -3.91 -8.15 -4.54
C CYS A 130 -3.57 -7.91 -6.02
N PRO A 131 -3.23 -8.95 -6.79
CA PRO A 131 -2.77 -8.80 -8.18
C PRO A 131 -3.88 -8.39 -9.16
N ASN A 132 -5.14 -8.36 -8.75
CA ASN A 132 -6.29 -8.05 -9.60
C ASN A 132 -7.22 -7.02 -8.93
N PRO A 133 -7.54 -5.91 -9.61
CA PRO A 133 -6.99 -5.45 -10.90
C PRO A 133 -5.48 -5.17 -10.83
N PRO A 134 -4.73 -5.25 -11.95
CA PRO A 134 -3.27 -5.17 -11.92
C PRO A 134 -2.75 -3.76 -11.63
N MET A 135 -1.83 -3.66 -10.68
CA MET A 135 -1.04 -2.45 -10.47
C MET A 135 0.04 -2.38 -11.55
N ARG A 136 0.12 -1.26 -12.29
CA ARG A 136 1.09 -1.07 -13.38
C ARG A 136 2.39 -0.47 -12.89
N ASN A 137 2.34 0.73 -12.32
CA ASN A 137 3.47 1.39 -11.71
C ASN A 137 3.21 1.60 -10.22
N LEU A 138 4.23 1.40 -9.41
CA LEU A 138 4.23 1.73 -7.99
C LEU A 138 5.26 2.82 -7.71
N ILE A 139 4.81 3.92 -7.14
CA ILE A 139 5.64 5.05 -6.72
C ILE A 139 5.61 5.12 -5.20
N SER A 140 6.76 4.93 -4.58
CA SER A 140 6.95 5.05 -3.12
C SER A 140 7.66 6.37 -2.82
N VAL A 141 6.95 7.29 -2.21
CA VAL A 141 7.47 8.61 -1.84
C VAL A 141 7.88 8.60 -0.37
N GLY A 142 9.18 8.47 -0.09
CA GLY A 142 9.72 8.42 1.28
C GLY A 142 9.22 7.21 2.09
N GLY A 143 8.90 6.10 1.43
CA GLY A 143 8.34 4.91 2.11
C GLY A 143 9.44 4.03 2.71
N GLN A 144 9.29 3.63 3.96
CA GLN A 144 10.24 2.80 4.72
C GLN A 144 10.12 1.33 4.33
N GLN A 145 10.77 0.94 3.24
CA GLN A 145 10.64 -0.39 2.64
C GLN A 145 11.27 -1.52 3.46
N GLN A 146 12.30 -1.20 4.23
CA GLN A 146 12.95 -2.11 5.19
C GLN A 146 12.57 -1.77 6.65
N GLY A 147 11.54 -0.93 6.84
CA GLY A 147 11.12 -0.48 8.14
C GLY A 147 11.95 0.66 8.71
N VAL A 148 11.83 0.86 10.00
CA VAL A 148 12.56 1.87 10.76
C VAL A 148 13.07 1.29 12.05
N PHE A 149 14.22 1.81 12.51
CA PHE A 149 14.76 1.60 13.84
C PHE A 149 15.07 2.96 14.46
N GLY A 150 14.25 3.38 15.38
CA GLY A 150 14.26 4.70 15.99
C GLY A 150 12.84 5.23 16.18
N LEU A 151 12.62 6.01 17.22
CA LEU A 151 11.33 6.64 17.44
C LEU A 151 11.10 7.69 16.34
N PRO A 152 9.99 7.62 15.59
CA PRO A 152 9.70 8.61 14.60
C PRO A 152 9.62 9.99 15.28
N TYR A 153 10.20 11.00 14.65
CA TYR A 153 10.00 12.37 15.08
C TYR A 153 8.52 12.72 14.92
N CYS A 154 7.81 12.79 16.04
CA CYS A 154 6.44 13.27 16.03
C CYS A 154 6.46 14.80 16.17
N PRO A 155 6.10 15.57 15.13
CA PRO A 155 6.01 17.01 15.24
C PRO A 155 4.93 17.38 16.27
N GLY A 156 5.36 18.02 17.36
CA GLY A 156 4.48 18.40 18.46
C GLY A 156 4.20 17.27 19.48
N ASP A 157 3.89 17.68 20.69
CA ASP A 157 3.59 16.80 21.82
C ASP A 157 2.10 16.40 21.78
N THR A 158 1.70 15.65 20.72
CA THR A 158 0.32 15.23 20.58
C THR A 158 0.02 14.04 21.49
N ARG A 159 -1.21 13.95 22.02
CA ARG A 159 -1.65 12.80 22.84
C ARG A 159 -1.42 11.47 22.12
N LEU A 160 -1.58 11.44 20.82
CA LEU A 160 -1.43 10.25 20.00
C LEU A 160 0.04 9.81 19.88
N CYS A 161 0.98 10.75 19.67
CA CYS A 161 2.42 10.45 19.67
C CYS A 161 2.90 9.91 21.02
N ASN A 162 2.43 10.48 22.11
CA ASN A 162 2.77 10.00 23.45
C ASN A 162 2.20 8.60 23.72
N LEU A 163 1.03 8.30 23.17
CA LEU A 163 0.44 6.96 23.26
C LEU A 163 1.29 5.93 22.50
N ILE A 164 1.73 6.25 21.27
CA ILE A 164 2.59 5.38 20.47
C ILE A 164 3.92 5.12 21.17
N ARG A 165 4.56 6.17 21.71
CA ARG A 165 5.80 5.98 22.49
C ARG A 165 5.59 5.01 23.65
N LYS A 166 4.50 5.17 24.42
CA LYS A 166 4.16 4.24 25.51
C LYS A 166 3.95 2.80 25.04
N PHE A 167 3.33 2.60 23.88
CA PHE A 167 3.18 1.26 23.31
C PHE A 167 4.53 0.68 22.87
N LEU A 168 5.37 1.48 22.24
CA LEU A 168 6.71 1.02 21.84
C LEU A 168 7.60 0.73 23.06
N ASP A 169 7.43 1.48 24.16
CA ASP A 169 8.10 1.20 25.46
C ASP A 169 7.65 -0.14 26.08
N MET A 170 6.45 -0.64 25.73
CA MET A 170 5.99 -1.99 26.10
C MET A 170 6.66 -3.10 25.28
N GLY A 171 7.45 -2.73 24.28
CA GLY A 171 8.10 -3.61 23.33
C GLY A 171 7.34 -3.66 21.99
N ALA A 172 8.02 -3.23 20.92
CA ALA A 172 7.45 -3.18 19.58
C ALA A 172 6.92 -4.55 19.09
N TYR A 173 7.52 -5.64 19.54
CA TYR A 173 7.12 -7.00 19.18
C TYR A 173 6.17 -7.69 20.18
N ASN A 174 5.63 -6.93 21.15
CA ASN A 174 4.52 -7.41 21.97
C ASN A 174 3.31 -7.68 21.08
N HIS A 175 2.64 -8.82 21.27
CA HIS A 175 1.51 -9.23 20.44
C HIS A 175 0.38 -8.20 20.37
N TYR A 176 0.04 -7.56 21.49
CA TYR A 176 -0.98 -6.53 21.51
C TYR A 176 -0.53 -5.28 20.74
N VAL A 177 0.73 -4.86 20.94
CA VAL A 177 1.32 -3.70 20.25
C VAL A 177 1.38 -3.94 18.74
N GLN A 178 1.83 -5.12 18.31
CA GLN A 178 1.85 -5.52 16.89
C GLN A 178 0.47 -5.51 16.23
N ASN A 179 -0.60 -5.82 16.94
CA ASN A 179 -1.95 -5.83 16.38
C ASN A 179 -2.67 -4.48 16.47
N THR A 180 -2.10 -3.50 17.18
CA THR A 180 -2.79 -2.23 17.46
C THR A 180 -2.04 -1.03 16.91
N VAL A 181 -0.71 -1.03 16.96
CA VAL A 181 0.13 0.13 16.62
C VAL A 181 0.78 -0.06 15.26
N VAL A 182 0.39 0.77 14.31
CA VAL A 182 0.89 0.71 12.93
C VAL A 182 2.42 0.83 12.88
N GLN A 183 3.01 1.72 13.66
CA GLN A 183 4.46 1.96 13.69
C GLN A 183 5.25 0.75 14.19
N ALA A 184 4.67 -0.04 15.10
CA ALA A 184 5.28 -1.29 15.56
C ALA A 184 5.35 -2.36 14.48
N GLN A 185 4.41 -2.35 13.52
CA GLN A 185 4.29 -3.36 12.48
C GLN A 185 5.34 -3.21 11.36
N TYR A 186 6.00 -2.05 11.30
CA TYR A 186 7.17 -1.82 10.45
C TYR A 186 8.43 -1.42 11.25
N TRP A 187 8.41 -1.64 12.57
CA TRP A 187 9.61 -1.59 13.38
C TRP A 187 10.53 -2.75 13.00
N HIS A 188 11.81 -2.44 12.77
CA HIS A 188 12.80 -3.42 12.39
C HIS A 188 14.04 -3.20 13.27
N ASP A 189 14.23 -4.07 14.25
CA ASP A 189 15.35 -3.99 15.19
C ASP A 189 16.54 -4.81 14.69
N PRO A 190 17.61 -4.16 14.23
CA PRO A 190 18.77 -4.87 13.70
C PRO A 190 19.59 -5.59 14.77
N LEU A 191 19.38 -5.27 16.05
CA LEU A 191 20.02 -5.97 17.16
C LEU A 191 19.26 -7.22 17.58
N HIS A 192 17.99 -7.34 17.21
CA HIS A 192 17.09 -8.45 17.54
C HIS A 192 16.40 -9.00 16.29
N GLU A 193 17.15 -9.25 15.23
CA GLU A 193 16.63 -9.70 13.93
C GLU A 193 15.78 -10.97 14.01
N ASP A 194 16.16 -11.95 14.86
CA ASP A 194 15.35 -13.14 15.06
C ASP A 194 13.98 -12.86 15.66
N GLU A 195 13.88 -11.85 16.54
CA GLU A 195 12.61 -11.43 17.12
C GLU A 195 11.77 -10.69 16.08
N TYR A 196 12.37 -9.79 15.31
CA TYR A 196 11.76 -9.13 14.17
C TYR A 196 11.15 -10.16 13.19
N ARG A 197 11.95 -11.10 12.69
CA ARG A 197 11.50 -12.12 11.74
C ARG A 197 10.34 -12.95 12.27
N LYS A 198 10.38 -13.33 13.55
CA LYS A 198 9.35 -14.18 14.17
C LYS A 198 8.06 -13.44 14.50
N LYS A 199 8.15 -12.18 14.96
CA LYS A 199 7.04 -11.48 15.61
C LYS A 199 6.47 -10.30 14.82
N SER A 200 7.20 -9.70 13.86
CA SER A 200 6.64 -8.65 13.02
C SER A 200 5.52 -9.23 12.15
N ILE A 201 4.29 -8.75 12.37
CA ILE A 201 3.11 -9.31 11.68
C ILE A 201 2.95 -8.79 10.26
N PHE A 202 3.59 -7.68 9.92
CA PHE A 202 3.42 -7.03 8.63
C PHE A 202 4.73 -6.95 7.83
N LEU A 203 5.74 -6.23 8.32
CA LEU A 203 6.95 -5.96 7.53
C LEU A 203 7.73 -7.24 7.20
N ALA A 204 7.97 -8.10 8.20
CA ALA A 204 8.69 -9.35 7.98
C ALA A 204 7.93 -10.29 7.02
N ASP A 205 6.59 -10.23 6.99
CA ASP A 205 5.77 -10.98 6.05
C ASP A 205 5.96 -10.45 4.62
N ILE A 206 5.72 -9.16 4.38
CA ILE A 206 5.81 -8.58 3.04
C ILE A 206 7.25 -8.54 2.48
N ASN A 207 8.26 -8.70 3.33
CA ASN A 207 9.66 -8.85 2.94
C ASN A 207 10.07 -10.33 2.77
N ASN A 208 9.15 -11.29 3.00
CA ASN A 208 9.48 -12.73 2.98
C ASN A 208 10.65 -13.07 3.94
N GLU A 209 10.67 -12.44 5.13
CA GLU A 209 11.78 -12.61 6.08
C GLU A 209 11.61 -13.86 6.97
N ARG A 210 10.39 -14.37 7.10
CA ARG A 210 10.06 -15.56 7.86
C ARG A 210 9.78 -16.73 6.92
N ASP A 211 8.60 -16.74 6.33
CA ASP A 211 8.17 -17.74 5.38
C ASP A 211 8.16 -17.13 3.98
N ILE A 212 8.73 -17.84 3.00
CA ILE A 212 8.76 -17.33 1.64
C ILE A 212 7.43 -17.63 0.95
N ASN A 213 6.67 -16.57 0.67
CA ASN A 213 5.50 -16.63 -0.18
C ASN A 213 5.89 -16.30 -1.64
N PRO A 214 5.94 -17.28 -2.55
CA PRO A 214 6.36 -17.06 -3.93
C PRO A 214 5.41 -16.15 -4.72
N GLU A 215 4.15 -16.08 -4.32
CA GLU A 215 3.18 -15.20 -4.97
C GLU A 215 3.52 -13.71 -4.74
N TYR A 216 4.10 -13.35 -3.58
CA TYR A 216 4.54 -11.98 -3.34
C TYR A 216 5.59 -11.51 -4.35
N LYS A 217 6.58 -12.37 -4.62
CA LYS A 217 7.60 -12.12 -5.65
C LYS A 217 6.98 -12.06 -7.04
N LYS A 218 6.15 -13.04 -7.40
CA LYS A 218 5.47 -13.11 -8.69
C LYS A 218 4.63 -11.86 -8.94
N ASN A 219 3.82 -11.45 -7.95
CA ASN A 219 2.93 -10.31 -8.08
C ASN A 219 3.69 -8.99 -8.16
N LEU A 220 4.76 -8.81 -7.38
CA LEU A 220 5.59 -7.61 -7.46
C LEU A 220 6.32 -7.51 -8.82
N LEU A 221 6.71 -8.63 -9.41
CA LEU A 221 7.32 -8.69 -10.74
C LEU A 221 6.35 -8.37 -11.89
N ASN A 222 5.04 -8.29 -11.63
CA ASN A 222 4.06 -7.81 -12.62
C ASN A 222 4.09 -6.29 -12.79
N LEU A 223 4.72 -5.55 -11.89
CA LEU A 223 4.90 -4.11 -12.05
C LEU A 223 5.69 -3.79 -13.32
N LYS A 224 5.24 -2.78 -14.04
CA LYS A 224 6.03 -2.20 -15.14
C LYS A 224 7.22 -1.43 -14.59
N ASN A 225 6.98 -0.61 -13.55
CA ASN A 225 8.00 0.16 -12.87
C ASN A 225 7.72 0.23 -11.37
N LEU A 226 8.80 0.23 -10.59
CA LEU A 226 8.83 0.57 -9.18
C LEU A 226 9.75 1.79 -9.00
N LEU A 227 9.18 2.95 -8.67
CA LEU A 227 9.95 4.16 -8.36
C LEU A 227 10.06 4.34 -6.85
N LEU A 228 11.27 4.47 -6.36
CA LEU A 228 11.60 4.70 -4.96
C LEU A 228 12.19 6.10 -4.78
N ILE A 229 11.48 6.96 -4.07
CA ILE A 229 11.91 8.33 -3.78
C ILE A 229 12.43 8.40 -2.34
N LYS A 230 13.67 8.87 -2.20
CA LYS A 230 14.35 9.09 -0.91
C LYS A 230 14.62 10.57 -0.71
N PHE A 231 14.37 11.08 0.48
CA PHE A 231 14.73 12.45 0.88
C PHE A 231 16.08 12.44 1.59
N LYS A 232 17.01 13.30 1.15
CA LYS A 232 18.38 13.30 1.68
C LYS A 232 18.47 13.80 3.12
N GLY A 233 17.55 14.68 3.52
CA GLY A 233 17.41 15.22 4.88
C GLY A 233 16.37 14.53 5.73
N ASP A 234 15.89 13.34 5.33
CA ASP A 234 14.83 12.61 6.05
C ASP A 234 15.23 12.25 7.48
N ASN A 235 14.43 12.70 8.44
CA ASN A 235 14.57 12.43 9.87
C ASN A 235 13.40 11.60 10.44
N MET A 236 12.43 11.23 9.58
CA MET A 236 11.29 10.41 9.95
C MET A 236 11.56 8.93 9.67
N VAL A 237 12.17 8.64 8.53
CA VAL A 237 12.59 7.29 8.15
C VAL A 237 14.04 7.12 8.60
N VAL A 238 14.26 6.32 9.63
CA VAL A 238 15.59 6.03 10.19
C VAL A 238 15.85 4.53 10.10
N PRO A 239 16.84 4.11 9.32
CA PRO A 239 17.69 4.92 8.45
C PRO A 239 16.93 5.32 7.16
N LYS A 240 17.24 6.50 6.61
CA LYS A 240 16.61 7.00 5.35
C LYS A 240 16.88 6.09 4.15
N GLU A 241 17.92 5.30 4.18
CA GLU A 241 18.26 4.29 3.20
C GLU A 241 17.18 3.22 3.05
N SER A 242 16.32 3.06 4.07
CA SER A 242 15.15 2.19 4.03
C SER A 242 14.19 2.54 2.89
N SER A 243 14.11 3.83 2.49
CA SER A 243 13.32 4.23 1.32
C SER A 243 13.81 3.60 0.01
N TRP A 244 15.06 3.15 -0.05
CA TRP A 244 15.69 2.45 -1.16
C TRP A 244 16.07 1.00 -0.81
N PHE A 245 15.36 0.37 0.14
CA PHE A 245 15.62 -0.98 0.62
C PHE A 245 17.01 -1.20 1.24
N GLY A 246 17.76 -0.15 1.59
CA GLY A 246 18.94 -0.25 2.45
C GLY A 246 18.52 -0.33 3.91
N PHE A 247 19.37 -0.88 4.78
CA PHE A 247 19.11 -0.96 6.22
C PHE A 247 20.39 -1.18 7.01
N TYR A 248 20.29 -1.10 8.34
CA TYR A 248 21.38 -1.47 9.21
C TYR A 248 21.82 -2.91 8.98
N LYS A 249 23.11 -3.15 9.14
CA LYS A 249 23.65 -4.50 9.16
C LYS A 249 23.20 -5.21 10.43
N GLU A 250 22.82 -6.48 10.31
CA GLU A 250 22.44 -7.29 11.46
C GLU A 250 23.48 -7.25 12.57
N GLY A 251 23.06 -6.87 13.79
CA GLY A 251 23.92 -6.74 14.98
C GLY A 251 24.80 -5.48 15.02
N ASP A 252 24.65 -4.55 14.05
CA ASP A 252 25.54 -3.40 13.90
C ASP A 252 24.73 -2.13 13.52
N LEU A 253 24.74 -1.13 14.40
CA LEU A 253 24.03 0.15 14.19
C LEU A 253 24.90 1.21 13.50
N ASP A 254 26.19 0.97 13.34
CA ASP A 254 27.13 1.90 12.74
C ASP A 254 27.21 1.71 11.22
N THR A 255 26.87 0.52 10.74
CA THR A 255 26.95 0.14 9.32
C THR A 255 25.55 0.08 8.70
N ILE A 256 25.33 0.88 7.66
CA ILE A 256 24.12 0.82 6.84
C ILE A 256 24.48 0.18 5.51
N LEU A 257 23.83 -0.94 5.20
CA LEU A 257 23.97 -1.65 3.93
C LEU A 257 23.11 -0.98 2.85
N PRO A 258 23.65 -0.70 1.67
CA PRO A 258 22.82 -0.34 0.51
C PRO A 258 21.98 -1.55 0.09
N MET A 259 20.91 -1.31 -0.69
CA MET A 259 19.96 -2.34 -1.12
C MET A 259 20.63 -3.62 -1.65
N ASN A 260 21.59 -3.46 -2.55
CA ASN A 260 22.25 -4.58 -3.22
C ASN A 260 23.13 -5.45 -2.29
N GLU A 261 23.44 -4.98 -1.08
CA GLU A 261 24.18 -5.72 -0.05
C GLU A 261 23.23 -6.34 1.00
N THR A 262 21.95 -5.97 0.98
CA THR A 262 20.96 -6.55 1.91
C THR A 262 20.63 -7.99 1.52
N ARG A 263 20.33 -8.80 2.53
CA ARG A 263 19.89 -10.19 2.34
C ARG A 263 18.63 -10.28 1.46
N LEU A 264 17.70 -9.34 1.62
CA LEU A 264 16.47 -9.26 0.85
C LEU A 264 16.74 -9.20 -0.67
N TYR A 265 17.71 -8.40 -1.08
CA TYR A 265 18.13 -8.29 -2.47
C TYR A 265 18.96 -9.48 -2.93
N GLN A 266 19.96 -9.89 -2.16
CA GLN A 266 20.88 -10.95 -2.54
C GLN A 266 20.20 -12.31 -2.74
N GLU A 267 19.23 -12.63 -1.89
CA GLU A 267 18.40 -13.82 -2.02
C GLU A 267 17.21 -13.61 -2.97
N ASP A 268 17.01 -12.37 -3.45
CA ASP A 268 15.91 -11.97 -4.33
C ASP A 268 14.54 -12.43 -3.84
N ARG A 269 14.28 -12.24 -2.54
CA ARG A 269 13.13 -12.79 -1.82
C ARG A 269 11.78 -12.29 -2.34
N ILE A 270 11.75 -11.04 -2.80
CA ILE A 270 10.53 -10.39 -3.32
C ILE A 270 10.66 -9.92 -4.77
N GLY A 271 11.77 -10.25 -5.45
CA GLY A 271 11.98 -9.91 -6.87
C GLY A 271 12.68 -8.57 -7.12
N LEU A 272 13.27 -7.94 -6.08
CA LEU A 272 13.97 -6.66 -6.24
C LEU A 272 15.14 -6.73 -7.20
N ARG A 273 15.97 -7.76 -7.09
CA ARG A 273 17.10 -7.97 -8.00
C ARG A 273 16.62 -8.11 -9.45
N LYS A 274 15.56 -8.87 -9.65
CA LYS A 274 15.00 -9.05 -11.00
C LYS A 274 14.42 -7.77 -11.58
N LEU A 275 13.75 -6.94 -10.77
CA LEU A 275 13.26 -5.61 -11.20
C LEU A 275 14.42 -4.69 -11.58
N ASP A 276 15.49 -4.69 -10.78
CA ASP A 276 16.70 -3.90 -10.99
C ASP A 276 17.43 -4.33 -12.29
N GLU A 277 17.76 -5.61 -12.42
CA GLU A 277 18.41 -6.19 -13.62
C GLU A 277 17.62 -5.97 -14.92
N THR A 278 16.30 -5.80 -14.82
CA THR A 278 15.43 -5.55 -15.99
C THR A 278 15.12 -4.07 -16.22
N GLY A 279 15.76 -3.17 -15.47
CA GLY A 279 15.60 -1.72 -15.61
C GLY A 279 14.21 -1.19 -15.21
N ARG A 280 13.48 -1.93 -14.37
CA ARG A 280 12.15 -1.58 -13.88
C ARG A 280 12.13 -1.02 -12.46
N LEU A 281 13.28 -1.01 -11.79
CA LEU A 281 13.50 -0.38 -10.50
C LEU A 281 14.18 0.98 -10.70
N HIS A 282 13.56 2.04 -10.22
CA HIS A 282 14.01 3.41 -10.41
C HIS A 282 14.23 4.08 -9.06
N PHE A 283 15.27 4.93 -8.98
CA PHE A 283 15.64 5.66 -7.78
C PHE A 283 15.65 7.16 -8.04
N LEU A 284 15.02 7.91 -7.14
CA LEU A 284 15.04 9.36 -7.14
C LEU A 284 15.46 9.88 -5.75
N ALA A 285 16.56 10.62 -5.70
CA ALA A 285 16.96 11.33 -4.50
C ALA A 285 16.46 12.78 -4.59
N VAL A 286 15.74 13.22 -3.56
CA VAL A 286 15.23 14.60 -3.45
C VAL A 286 15.92 15.29 -2.27
N GLU A 287 16.29 16.54 -2.46
CA GLU A 287 16.83 17.38 -1.36
C GLU A 287 15.71 17.74 -0.38
N GLY A 288 16.09 17.97 0.87
CA GLY A 288 15.15 18.37 1.92
C GLY A 288 14.71 17.23 2.85
N ASP A 289 13.81 17.60 3.75
CA ASP A 289 13.26 16.74 4.79
C ASP A 289 12.14 15.85 4.26
N HIS A 290 11.64 14.94 5.10
CA HIS A 290 10.61 13.96 4.80
C HIS A 290 9.42 14.55 4.03
N LEU A 291 9.09 13.97 2.87
CA LEU A 291 8.00 14.36 1.96
C LEU A 291 8.11 15.80 1.38
N LYS A 292 9.24 16.47 1.53
CA LYS A 292 9.47 17.80 0.94
C LYS A 292 9.91 17.69 -0.52
N ILE A 293 8.95 17.39 -1.39
CA ILE A 293 9.14 17.44 -2.84
C ILE A 293 8.40 18.64 -3.41
N ASP A 294 9.06 19.45 -4.22
CA ASP A 294 8.40 20.58 -4.89
C ASP A 294 7.51 20.10 -6.06
N LYS A 295 6.55 20.96 -6.42
CA LYS A 295 5.56 20.68 -7.45
C LYS A 295 6.20 20.37 -8.81
N GLU A 296 7.23 21.09 -9.20
CA GLU A 296 7.88 20.96 -10.51
C GLU A 296 8.61 19.62 -10.61
N THR A 297 9.36 19.26 -9.58
CA THR A 297 10.03 17.97 -9.46
C THR A 297 9.00 16.81 -9.47
N PHE A 298 7.89 16.94 -8.74
CA PHE A 298 6.85 15.92 -8.74
C PHE A 298 6.21 15.75 -10.13
N ILE A 299 5.90 16.85 -10.82
CA ILE A 299 5.36 16.79 -12.18
C ILE A 299 6.36 16.11 -13.12
N LYS A 300 7.60 16.58 -13.16
CA LYS A 300 8.62 16.13 -14.11
C LYS A 300 9.04 14.67 -13.86
N GLU A 301 9.30 14.32 -12.61
CA GLU A 301 9.92 13.03 -12.26
C GLU A 301 8.90 11.92 -11.98
N VAL A 302 7.67 12.28 -11.59
CA VAL A 302 6.63 11.31 -11.28
C VAL A 302 5.54 11.29 -12.35
N ILE A 303 4.89 12.44 -12.58
CA ILE A 303 3.71 12.46 -13.46
C ILE A 303 4.12 12.21 -14.91
N GLU A 304 5.10 12.94 -15.45
CA GLU A 304 5.50 12.84 -16.86
C GLU A 304 6.12 11.48 -17.20
N LYS A 305 6.85 10.88 -16.26
CA LYS A 305 7.57 9.62 -16.52
C LYS A 305 6.74 8.35 -16.26
N PHE A 306 5.78 8.40 -15.32
CA PHE A 306 5.11 7.21 -14.84
C PHE A 306 3.57 7.24 -14.89
N LEU A 307 2.94 8.40 -15.10
CA LEU A 307 1.48 8.53 -15.11
C LEU A 307 0.90 8.92 -16.49
N LYS A 308 1.73 9.42 -17.40
CA LYS A 308 1.36 9.74 -18.80
C LYS A 308 1.57 8.59 -19.76
#